data_f6da4d1027b5f9576b50d6bcfa963682
#
_entry.id   f6da4d1027b5f9576b50d6bcfa963682
#
_cell.length_a   1.000
_cell.length_b   1.000
_cell.length_c   1.000
_cell.angle_alpha   90.00
_cell.angle_beta   90.00
_cell.angle_gamma   90.00
#
_symmetry.space_group_name_H-M   'P 1'
#
loop_
_entity.id
_entity.type
_entity.pdbx_description
1 polymer ?
#
loop_
_entity_poly.entity_id
_entity_poly.type
_entity_poly.pdbx_seq_one_letter_code
_entity_poly.pdbx_strand_id
1 'polypeptide(L)'
;MQDYDIRVAGPEDLDGARAVMLDTVYRDFGTGYVPRWHGDIIDLRAAYVAPDRHVLLVAVDERDGAVVATGALDSRGPAHPPNPRWLAERYPSGETAQLRRVYVRAEHRRRGLARRLVAALLDFAADDGGYRSVYLHTDPGVPGAEDFWRSQGVAVCDERETTGERVVHFEVPVPVRVPALAPVSVPPPVADTSSPVR
;
A
#
# COMPACT_ATOMS: atom_id res chain seq x y z
N MET A 1 -19.94 10.61 -14.05
CA MET A 1 -18.61 10.46 -13.43
C MET A 1 -18.38 8.97 -13.34
N GLN A 2 -17.21 8.45 -13.63
CA GLN A 2 -16.96 7.01 -13.52
C GLN A 2 -16.64 6.72 -12.06
N ASP A 3 -17.45 5.89 -11.43
CA ASP A 3 -17.30 5.57 -10.02
C ASP A 3 -16.52 4.26 -9.87
N TYR A 4 -15.66 4.21 -8.87
CA TYR A 4 -14.81 3.07 -8.55
C TYR A 4 -14.94 2.76 -7.07
N ASP A 5 -15.27 1.50 -6.79
CA ASP A 5 -15.23 0.95 -5.45
C ASP A 5 -13.79 0.50 -5.12
N ILE A 6 -13.19 1.10 -4.08
CA ILE A 6 -11.87 0.68 -3.57
C ILE A 6 -12.08 -0.04 -2.26
N ARG A 7 -11.71 -1.32 -2.24
CA ARG A 7 -11.95 -2.21 -1.09
C ARG A 7 -10.85 -3.24 -0.92
N VAL A 8 -10.86 -3.90 0.22
CA VAL A 8 -10.07 -5.13 0.43
C VAL A 8 -10.60 -6.22 -0.52
N ALA A 9 -9.69 -6.90 -1.19
CA ALA A 9 -10.03 -7.93 -2.16
C ALA A 9 -10.72 -9.13 -1.47
N GLY A 10 -11.92 -9.47 -1.94
CA GLY A 10 -12.59 -10.72 -1.63
C GLY A 10 -12.09 -11.87 -2.52
N PRO A 11 -12.52 -13.12 -2.22
CA PRO A 11 -12.18 -14.27 -3.05
C PRO A 11 -12.57 -14.09 -4.52
N GLU A 12 -13.67 -13.41 -4.79
CA GLU A 12 -14.22 -13.11 -6.11
C GLU A 12 -13.35 -12.15 -6.93
N ASP A 13 -12.53 -11.34 -6.26
CA ASP A 13 -11.68 -10.34 -6.91
C ASP A 13 -10.32 -10.90 -7.37
N LEU A 14 -9.89 -12.06 -6.82
CA LEU A 14 -8.51 -12.54 -6.97
C LEU A 14 -8.12 -12.81 -8.43
N ASP A 15 -9.02 -13.35 -9.23
CA ASP A 15 -8.73 -13.61 -10.65
C ASP A 15 -8.63 -12.30 -11.44
N GLY A 16 -9.49 -11.34 -11.16
CA GLY A 16 -9.42 -9.98 -11.72
C GLY A 16 -8.13 -9.25 -11.33
N ALA A 17 -7.76 -9.32 -10.04
CA ALA A 17 -6.53 -8.74 -9.54
C ALA A 17 -5.29 -9.36 -10.18
N ARG A 18 -5.25 -10.70 -10.31
CA ARG A 18 -4.19 -11.43 -11.01
C ARG A 18 -4.08 -10.99 -12.47
N ALA A 19 -5.21 -10.84 -13.15
CA ALA A 19 -5.24 -10.39 -14.55
C ALA A 19 -4.66 -8.97 -14.69
N VAL A 20 -5.00 -8.00 -13.80
CA VAL A 20 -4.40 -6.66 -13.79
C VAL A 20 -2.89 -6.73 -13.61
N MET A 21 -2.40 -7.54 -12.66
CA MET A 21 -0.98 -7.67 -12.38
C MET A 21 -0.22 -8.31 -13.53
N LEU A 22 -0.75 -9.37 -14.13
CA LEU A 22 -0.14 -10.04 -15.29
C LEU A 22 -0.15 -9.11 -16.51
N ASP A 23 -1.25 -8.44 -16.79
CA ASP A 23 -1.29 -7.45 -17.88
C ASP A 23 -0.18 -6.39 -17.73
N THR A 24 0.06 -5.92 -16.52
CA THR A 24 1.13 -4.94 -16.24
C THR A 24 2.51 -5.52 -16.52
N VAL A 25 2.84 -6.73 -16.03
CA VAL A 25 4.18 -7.31 -16.25
C VAL A 25 4.42 -7.69 -17.70
N TYR A 26 3.39 -8.04 -18.46
CA TYR A 26 3.51 -8.36 -19.89
C TYR A 26 3.53 -7.12 -20.79
N ARG A 27 2.68 -6.13 -20.51
CA ARG A 27 2.47 -4.98 -21.42
C ARG A 27 3.28 -3.76 -21.06
N ASP A 28 3.32 -3.40 -19.76
CA ASP A 28 3.98 -2.16 -19.32
C ASP A 28 5.47 -2.40 -19.04
N PHE A 29 5.82 -3.52 -18.38
CA PHE A 29 7.22 -3.84 -18.10
C PHE A 29 7.91 -4.58 -19.25
N GLY A 30 7.14 -5.28 -20.09
CA GLY A 30 7.68 -6.06 -21.21
C GLY A 30 8.51 -7.28 -20.79
N THR A 31 8.59 -7.59 -19.50
CA THR A 31 9.39 -8.70 -18.96
C THR A 31 8.66 -10.02 -18.97
N GLY A 32 7.31 -9.98 -19.02
CA GLY A 32 6.47 -11.15 -18.78
C GLY A 32 6.60 -11.69 -17.35
N TYR A 33 5.98 -12.85 -17.12
CA TYR A 33 6.03 -13.49 -15.82
C TYR A 33 7.40 -14.11 -15.54
N VAL A 34 8.01 -13.68 -14.43
CA VAL A 34 9.28 -14.22 -13.92
C VAL A 34 9.05 -14.77 -12.51
N PRO A 35 9.13 -16.10 -12.27
CA PRO A 35 8.75 -16.71 -10.99
C PRO A 35 9.40 -16.11 -9.77
N ARG A 36 10.69 -15.79 -9.83
CA ARG A 36 11.44 -15.21 -8.70
C ARG A 36 10.98 -13.81 -8.28
N TRP A 37 10.33 -13.07 -9.21
CA TRP A 37 9.86 -11.69 -8.98
C TRP A 37 8.35 -11.58 -8.84
N HIS A 38 7.63 -12.55 -9.40
CA HIS A 38 6.18 -12.48 -9.58
C HIS A 38 5.44 -13.69 -8.99
N GLY A 39 6.12 -14.50 -8.14
CA GLY A 39 5.53 -15.69 -7.55
C GLY A 39 4.28 -15.40 -6.71
N ASP A 40 4.26 -14.22 -6.06
CA ASP A 40 3.12 -13.72 -5.29
C ASP A 40 1.86 -13.48 -6.14
N ILE A 41 2.00 -13.19 -7.45
CA ILE A 41 0.86 -12.97 -8.36
C ILE A 41 0.08 -14.28 -8.60
N ILE A 42 0.74 -15.42 -8.53
CA ILE A 42 0.11 -16.72 -8.79
C ILE A 42 -0.75 -17.14 -7.60
N ASP A 43 -0.28 -16.91 -6.39
CA ASP A 43 -1.05 -17.20 -5.18
C ASP A 43 -1.25 -15.94 -4.34
N LEU A 44 -2.15 -15.07 -4.81
CA LEU A 44 -2.50 -13.83 -4.12
C LEU A 44 -3.09 -14.08 -2.73
N ARG A 45 -3.78 -15.23 -2.56
CA ARG A 45 -4.38 -15.60 -1.28
C ARG A 45 -3.28 -15.82 -0.23
N ALA A 46 -2.31 -16.67 -0.53
CA ALA A 46 -1.20 -16.93 0.38
C ALA A 46 -0.29 -15.72 0.57
N ALA A 47 -0.15 -14.88 -0.47
CA ALA A 47 0.74 -13.73 -0.40
C ALA A 47 0.17 -12.56 0.41
N TYR A 48 -1.14 -12.26 0.26
CA TYR A 48 -1.71 -10.98 0.72
C TYR A 48 -3.04 -11.09 1.49
N VAL A 49 -3.74 -12.24 1.42
CA VAL A 49 -5.07 -12.37 2.03
C VAL A 49 -5.04 -13.22 3.30
N ALA A 50 -4.25 -14.30 3.32
CA ALA A 50 -4.16 -15.19 4.47
C ALA A 50 -3.34 -14.62 5.66
N PRO A 51 -2.22 -13.87 5.44
CA PRO A 51 -1.46 -13.33 6.57
C PRO A 51 -2.14 -12.07 7.15
N ASP A 52 -2.29 -12.02 8.49
CA ASP A 52 -3.02 -10.96 9.20
C ASP A 52 -2.49 -9.53 8.96
N ARG A 53 -1.17 -9.40 8.72
CA ARG A 53 -0.52 -8.09 8.52
C ARG A 53 -0.30 -7.73 7.06
N HIS A 54 -0.93 -8.46 6.15
CA HIS A 54 -0.88 -8.19 4.73
C HIS A 54 -2.26 -7.76 4.24
N VAL A 55 -2.30 -7.07 3.11
CA VAL A 55 -3.56 -6.70 2.46
C VAL A 55 -3.39 -6.60 0.96
N LEU A 56 -4.41 -7.01 0.24
CA LEU A 56 -4.63 -6.72 -1.18
C LEU A 56 -5.85 -5.82 -1.30
N LEU A 57 -5.67 -4.65 -1.92
CA LEU A 57 -6.75 -3.76 -2.31
C LEU A 57 -6.99 -3.84 -3.80
N VAL A 58 -8.24 -3.71 -4.19
CA VAL A 58 -8.67 -3.60 -5.58
C VAL A 58 -9.47 -2.33 -5.79
N ALA A 59 -9.41 -1.79 -7.02
CA ALA A 59 -10.40 -0.84 -7.50
C ALA A 59 -11.25 -1.54 -8.54
N VAL A 60 -12.57 -1.54 -8.31
CA VAL A 60 -13.58 -2.16 -9.17
C VAL A 60 -14.34 -1.06 -9.90
N ASP A 61 -14.48 -1.17 -11.20
CA ASP A 61 -15.34 -0.28 -11.99
C ASP A 61 -16.81 -0.66 -11.72
N GLU A 62 -17.58 0.27 -11.15
CA GLU A 62 -18.99 -0.01 -10.79
C GLU A 62 -19.92 -0.23 -11.99
N ARG A 63 -19.47 0.05 -13.21
CA ARG A 63 -20.29 -0.15 -14.42
C ARG A 63 -20.41 -1.60 -14.85
N ASP A 64 -19.35 -2.38 -14.65
CA ASP A 64 -19.26 -3.76 -15.14
C ASP A 64 -18.71 -4.75 -14.10
N GLY A 65 -18.34 -4.25 -12.92
CA GLY A 65 -17.78 -5.08 -11.85
C GLY A 65 -16.33 -5.54 -12.11
N ALA A 66 -15.64 -5.00 -13.11
CA ALA A 66 -14.28 -5.41 -13.43
C ALA A 66 -13.25 -4.82 -12.46
N VAL A 67 -12.30 -5.64 -12.03
CA VAL A 67 -11.10 -5.16 -11.32
C VAL A 67 -10.19 -4.43 -12.31
N VAL A 68 -9.93 -3.15 -12.06
CA VAL A 68 -9.18 -2.27 -12.95
C VAL A 68 -7.87 -1.75 -12.37
N ALA A 69 -7.70 -1.88 -11.06
CA ALA A 69 -6.46 -1.53 -10.40
C ALA A 69 -6.23 -2.38 -9.14
N THR A 70 -4.98 -2.50 -8.74
CA THR A 70 -4.55 -3.24 -7.55
C THR A 70 -3.57 -2.42 -6.73
N GLY A 71 -3.48 -2.73 -5.45
CA GLY A 71 -2.41 -2.30 -4.57
C GLY A 71 -2.27 -3.31 -3.45
N ALA A 72 -1.06 -3.68 -3.09
CA ALA A 72 -0.81 -4.65 -2.03
C ALA A 72 0.21 -4.12 -1.03
N LEU A 73 0.14 -4.66 0.18
CA LEU A 73 1.09 -4.42 1.24
C LEU A 73 1.43 -5.74 1.92
N ASP A 74 2.72 -5.94 2.18
CA ASP A 74 3.20 -7.05 2.99
C ASP A 74 4.21 -6.58 4.04
N SER A 75 4.55 -7.45 4.98
CA SER A 75 5.48 -7.18 6.10
C SER A 75 6.93 -7.55 5.79
N ARG A 76 7.28 -7.71 4.51
CA ARG A 76 8.62 -8.10 4.08
C ARG A 76 9.41 -6.88 3.64
N GLY A 77 10.50 -6.59 4.32
CA GLY A 77 11.48 -5.60 3.87
C GLY A 77 12.28 -6.09 2.66
N PRO A 78 13.12 -5.20 2.07
CA PRO A 78 14.02 -5.58 0.97
C PRO A 78 15.02 -6.64 1.44
N ALA A 79 15.09 -7.76 0.73
CA ALA A 79 16.05 -8.82 1.03
C ALA A 79 17.46 -8.47 0.50
N HIS A 80 18.50 -8.91 1.19
CA HIS A 80 19.87 -8.88 0.69
C HIS A 80 20.40 -10.31 0.51
N PRO A 81 20.95 -10.66 -0.64
CA PRO A 81 20.83 -9.99 -1.93
C PRO A 81 19.40 -10.07 -2.50
N PRO A 82 19.00 -9.34 -3.52
CA PRO A 82 19.81 -8.51 -4.41
C PRO A 82 20.00 -7.06 -3.96
N ASN A 83 19.16 -6.55 -3.04
CA ASN A 83 19.26 -5.16 -2.62
C ASN A 83 20.53 -4.90 -1.78
N PRO A 84 21.01 -3.66 -1.67
CA PRO A 84 22.12 -3.31 -0.80
C PRO A 84 21.90 -3.76 0.66
N ARG A 85 22.95 -4.28 1.31
CA ARG A 85 22.86 -4.78 2.69
C ARG A 85 22.31 -3.73 3.66
N TRP A 86 22.83 -2.49 3.60
CA TRP A 86 22.39 -1.40 4.47
C TRP A 86 20.90 -1.07 4.32
N LEU A 87 20.34 -1.29 3.12
CA LEU A 87 18.92 -1.08 2.85
C LEU A 87 18.07 -2.15 3.55
N ALA A 88 18.49 -3.42 3.48
CA ALA A 88 17.82 -4.51 4.18
C ALA A 88 17.89 -4.34 5.72
N GLU A 89 19.01 -3.83 6.23
CA GLU A 89 19.19 -3.51 7.65
C GLU A 89 18.32 -2.32 8.12
N ARG A 90 18.14 -1.31 7.25
CA ARG A 90 17.29 -0.14 7.53
C ARG A 90 15.81 -0.48 7.54
N TYR A 91 15.38 -1.41 6.69
CA TYR A 91 13.99 -1.79 6.51
C TYR A 91 13.76 -3.27 6.82
N PRO A 92 13.90 -3.68 8.10
CA PRO A 92 13.80 -5.08 8.48
C PRO A 92 12.39 -5.63 8.29
N SER A 93 12.30 -6.89 7.84
CA SER A 93 11.02 -7.59 7.74
C SER A 93 10.32 -7.67 9.10
N GLY A 94 8.99 -7.57 9.09
CA GLY A 94 8.16 -7.55 10.30
C GLY A 94 7.98 -6.16 10.91
N GLU A 95 8.93 -5.23 10.72
CA GLU A 95 8.81 -3.82 11.17
C GLU A 95 8.51 -2.87 10.01
N THR A 96 8.73 -3.32 8.78
CA THR A 96 8.54 -2.55 7.55
C THR A 96 7.32 -3.05 6.79
N ALA A 97 6.41 -2.14 6.47
CA ALA A 97 5.39 -2.38 5.47
C ALA A 97 5.97 -2.14 4.07
N GLN A 98 5.89 -3.10 3.17
CA GLN A 98 6.29 -2.92 1.79
C GLN A 98 5.08 -2.76 0.89
N LEU A 99 4.99 -1.62 0.18
CA LEU A 99 4.00 -1.41 -0.87
C LEU A 99 4.39 -2.21 -2.11
N ARG A 100 3.44 -2.96 -2.63
CA ARG A 100 3.62 -3.84 -3.79
C ARG A 100 2.44 -3.73 -4.76
N ARG A 101 2.69 -4.06 -6.01
CA ARG A 101 1.64 -4.30 -7.02
C ARG A 101 0.63 -3.14 -7.15
N VAL A 102 1.09 -1.90 -7.00
CA VAL A 102 0.27 -0.72 -7.23
C VAL A 102 0.19 -0.49 -8.75
N TYR A 103 -0.80 -1.09 -9.36
CA TYR A 103 -0.99 -1.13 -10.81
C TYR A 103 -2.38 -0.63 -11.20
N VAL A 104 -2.46 0.07 -12.31
CA VAL A 104 -3.72 0.57 -12.89
C VAL A 104 -3.74 0.25 -14.37
N ARG A 105 -4.80 -0.38 -14.85
CA ARG A 105 -4.99 -0.64 -16.28
C ARG A 105 -4.90 0.65 -17.08
N ALA A 106 -4.29 0.61 -18.26
CA ALA A 106 -3.96 1.80 -19.06
C ALA A 106 -5.16 2.71 -19.29
N GLU A 107 -6.32 2.14 -19.63
CA GLU A 107 -7.59 2.82 -19.90
C GLU A 107 -8.22 3.49 -18.67
N HIS A 108 -7.77 3.13 -17.45
CA HIS A 108 -8.24 3.69 -16.19
C HIS A 108 -7.24 4.61 -15.50
N ARG A 109 -6.07 4.86 -16.13
CA ARG A 109 -5.04 5.76 -15.58
C ARG A 109 -5.51 7.22 -15.58
N ARG A 110 -4.78 8.07 -14.83
CA ARG A 110 -5.03 9.53 -14.69
C ARG A 110 -6.38 9.88 -14.04
N ARG A 111 -6.97 8.93 -13.33
CA ARG A 111 -8.24 9.10 -12.57
C ARG A 111 -8.03 9.08 -11.05
N GLY A 112 -6.78 9.17 -10.60
CA GLY A 112 -6.44 9.20 -9.17
C GLY A 112 -6.45 7.85 -8.46
N LEU A 113 -6.69 6.71 -9.16
CA LEU A 113 -6.82 5.39 -8.55
C LEU A 113 -5.58 4.96 -7.78
N ALA A 114 -4.38 5.11 -8.35
CA ALA A 114 -3.14 4.76 -7.66
C ALA A 114 -2.98 5.53 -6.34
N ARG A 115 -3.29 6.85 -6.35
CA ARG A 115 -3.22 7.67 -5.13
C ARG A 115 -4.21 7.23 -4.07
N ARG A 116 -5.44 6.91 -4.45
CA ARG A 116 -6.48 6.41 -3.53
C ARG A 116 -6.10 5.06 -2.94
N LEU A 117 -5.57 4.13 -3.76
CA LEU A 117 -5.07 2.83 -3.30
C LEU A 117 -3.90 3.00 -2.32
N VAL A 118 -2.92 3.85 -2.65
CA VAL A 118 -1.78 4.11 -1.75
C VAL A 118 -2.25 4.73 -0.43
N ALA A 119 -3.18 5.69 -0.46
CA ALA A 119 -3.73 6.26 0.77
C ALA A 119 -4.38 5.18 1.65
N ALA A 120 -5.21 4.30 1.08
CA ALA A 120 -5.85 3.21 1.82
C ALA A 120 -4.84 2.17 2.35
N LEU A 121 -3.75 1.88 1.62
CA LEU A 121 -2.66 1.01 2.09
C LEU A 121 -1.88 1.65 3.25
N LEU A 122 -1.67 2.97 3.20
CA LEU A 122 -1.02 3.71 4.29
C LEU A 122 -1.91 3.76 5.54
N ASP A 123 -3.23 3.90 5.36
CA ASP A 123 -4.20 3.81 6.47
C ASP A 123 -4.13 2.42 7.13
N PHE A 124 -4.10 1.35 6.32
CA PHE A 124 -3.93 -0.01 6.84
C PHE A 124 -2.60 -0.16 7.60
N ALA A 125 -1.49 0.35 7.07
CA ALA A 125 -0.20 0.30 7.74
C ALA A 125 -0.21 1.04 9.08
N ALA A 126 -0.93 2.17 9.18
CA ALA A 126 -1.08 2.93 10.41
C ALA A 126 -1.95 2.23 11.45
N ASP A 127 -3.00 1.51 11.01
CA ASP A 127 -3.95 0.81 11.88
C ASP A 127 -3.36 -0.48 12.50
N ASP A 128 -2.46 -1.16 11.78
CA ASP A 128 -1.77 -2.36 12.30
C ASP A 128 -0.88 -2.03 13.53
N GLY A 129 -0.44 -0.79 13.67
CA GLY A 129 0.33 -0.31 14.84
C GLY A 129 1.73 -0.92 15.00
N GLY A 130 2.12 -1.86 14.15
CA GLY A 130 3.40 -2.57 14.23
C GLY A 130 4.44 -2.12 13.21
N TYR A 131 4.06 -1.35 12.22
CA TYR A 131 4.97 -0.86 11.19
C TYR A 131 5.64 0.44 11.61
N ARG A 132 6.98 0.49 11.49
CA ARG A 132 7.81 1.68 11.75
C ARG A 132 8.05 2.49 10.50
N SER A 133 8.01 1.84 9.34
CA SER A 133 8.29 2.45 8.05
C SER A 133 7.44 1.83 6.96
N VAL A 134 7.20 2.61 5.90
CA VAL A 134 6.62 2.12 4.64
C VAL A 134 7.64 2.29 3.55
N TYR A 135 7.95 1.20 2.90
CA TYR A 135 8.98 1.09 1.88
C TYR A 135 8.41 0.57 0.57
N LEU A 136 9.03 0.96 -0.53
CA LEU A 136 8.82 0.36 -1.86
C LEU A 136 10.06 0.52 -2.73
N HIS A 137 10.06 -0.19 -3.85
CA HIS A 137 10.96 0.09 -4.96
C HIS A 137 10.19 0.11 -6.29
N THR A 138 10.73 0.82 -7.27
CA THR A 138 10.14 0.94 -8.60
C THR A 138 11.20 0.88 -9.69
N ASP A 139 10.80 0.45 -10.89
CA ASP A 139 11.60 0.60 -12.11
C ASP A 139 11.32 1.99 -12.70
N PRO A 140 12.32 2.90 -12.73
CA PRO A 140 12.18 4.24 -13.30
C PRO A 140 11.98 4.24 -14.81
N GLY A 141 12.18 3.10 -15.49
CA GLY A 141 11.87 2.94 -16.91
C GLY A 141 10.40 2.83 -17.22
N VAL A 142 9.55 2.62 -16.21
CA VAL A 142 8.11 2.62 -16.39
C VAL A 142 7.60 4.07 -16.42
N PRO A 143 7.00 4.53 -17.53
CA PRO A 143 6.60 5.92 -17.68
C PRO A 143 5.72 6.44 -16.55
N GLY A 144 6.16 7.50 -15.87
CA GLY A 144 5.44 8.18 -14.80
C GLY A 144 5.47 7.48 -13.44
N ALA A 145 6.09 6.31 -13.31
CA ALA A 145 6.16 5.60 -12.04
C ALA A 145 7.07 6.33 -11.03
N GLU A 146 8.25 6.75 -11.45
CA GLU A 146 9.18 7.49 -10.58
C GLU A 146 8.57 8.82 -10.11
N ASP A 147 8.00 9.62 -11.01
CA ASP A 147 7.35 10.89 -10.67
C ASP A 147 6.19 10.68 -9.70
N PHE A 148 5.40 9.64 -9.92
CA PHE A 148 4.32 9.28 -8.99
C PHE A 148 4.88 9.02 -7.60
N TRP A 149 5.90 8.17 -7.45
CA TRP A 149 6.45 7.82 -6.15
C TRP A 149 7.17 8.99 -5.48
N ARG A 150 7.86 9.85 -6.22
CA ARG A 150 8.42 11.12 -5.72
C ARG A 150 7.33 12.05 -5.16
N SER A 151 6.10 11.96 -5.67
CA SER A 151 4.96 12.71 -5.14
C SER A 151 4.35 12.11 -3.86
N GLN A 152 4.70 10.86 -3.51
CA GLN A 152 4.18 10.15 -2.34
C GLN A 152 5.21 10.06 -1.20
N GLY A 153 6.49 10.09 -1.51
CA GLY A 153 7.55 9.87 -0.52
C GLY A 153 8.92 10.37 -0.97
N VAL A 154 9.94 9.94 -0.27
CA VAL A 154 11.33 10.34 -0.49
C VAL A 154 12.13 9.19 -1.08
N ALA A 155 12.90 9.45 -2.14
CA ALA A 155 13.87 8.48 -2.66
C ALA A 155 15.01 8.32 -1.64
N VAL A 156 15.26 7.09 -1.22
CA VAL A 156 16.30 6.75 -0.22
C VAL A 156 17.53 6.10 -0.85
N CYS A 157 17.37 5.52 -2.03
CA CYS A 157 18.46 4.92 -2.81
C CYS A 157 18.08 4.90 -4.29
N ASP A 158 19.01 5.32 -5.13
CA ASP A 158 18.93 5.20 -6.59
C ASP A 158 20.05 4.27 -7.05
N GLU A 159 19.72 3.05 -7.42
CA GLU A 159 20.73 2.06 -7.81
C GLU A 159 21.35 2.35 -9.19
N ARG A 160 20.75 3.21 -10.01
CA ARG A 160 21.38 3.68 -11.25
C ARG A 160 22.71 4.38 -10.97
N GLU A 161 22.84 5.05 -9.82
CA GLU A 161 24.02 5.79 -9.41
C GLU A 161 25.08 4.91 -8.74
N THR A 162 24.68 3.73 -8.20
CA THR A 162 25.55 2.90 -7.37
C THR A 162 25.93 1.57 -8.01
N THR A 163 24.96 0.84 -8.54
CA THR A 163 25.14 -0.48 -9.14
C THR A 163 24.89 -0.51 -10.63
N GLY A 164 24.25 0.54 -11.18
CA GLY A 164 23.79 0.60 -12.56
C GLY A 164 22.45 -0.12 -12.79
N GLU A 165 21.86 -0.70 -11.74
CA GLU A 165 20.55 -1.35 -11.82
C GLU A 165 19.42 -0.32 -11.93
N ARG A 166 18.36 -0.65 -12.68
CA ARG A 166 17.22 0.24 -12.89
C ARG A 166 16.21 0.12 -11.77
N VAL A 167 16.62 0.48 -10.56
CA VAL A 167 15.78 0.43 -9.36
C VAL A 167 15.95 1.71 -8.55
N VAL A 168 14.84 2.31 -8.14
CA VAL A 168 14.82 3.43 -7.19
C VAL A 168 13.96 3.02 -5.99
N HIS A 169 14.50 3.19 -4.81
CA HIS A 169 13.89 2.84 -3.53
C HIS A 169 13.32 4.08 -2.86
N PHE A 170 12.14 3.92 -2.25
CA PHE A 170 11.43 5.01 -1.60
C PHE A 170 11.00 4.64 -0.19
N GLU A 171 10.98 5.65 0.67
CA GLU A 171 10.29 5.64 1.94
C GLU A 171 9.07 6.57 1.84
N VAL A 172 7.91 6.07 2.28
CA VAL A 172 6.66 6.84 2.30
C VAL A 172 6.27 7.08 3.75
N PRO A 173 5.92 8.33 4.14
CA PRO A 173 5.51 8.62 5.51
C PRO A 173 4.28 7.82 5.92
N VAL A 174 4.34 7.16 7.08
CA VAL A 174 3.17 6.54 7.71
C VAL A 174 2.32 7.66 8.32
N PRO A 175 1.01 7.72 8.06
CA PRO A 175 0.14 8.70 8.71
C PRO A 175 0.17 8.52 10.23
N VAL A 176 0.50 9.59 10.96
CA VAL A 176 0.41 9.58 12.42
C VAL A 176 -1.06 9.74 12.80
N ARG A 177 -1.69 8.68 13.31
CA ARG A 177 -3.02 8.80 13.91
C ARG A 177 -2.87 9.37 15.32
N VAL A 178 -3.35 10.57 15.52
CA VAL A 178 -3.57 11.10 16.87
C VAL A 178 -4.78 10.35 17.43
N PRO A 179 -4.67 9.60 18.55
CA PRO A 179 -5.82 8.97 19.17
C PRO A 179 -6.92 10.02 19.39
N ALA A 180 -8.14 9.72 19.00
CA ALA A 180 -9.26 10.58 19.32
C ALA A 180 -9.29 10.75 20.84
N LEU A 181 -9.19 12.00 21.33
CA LEU A 181 -9.34 12.31 22.74
C LEU A 181 -10.67 11.71 23.19
N ALA A 182 -10.61 10.81 24.17
CA ALA A 182 -11.83 10.29 24.79
C ALA A 182 -12.69 11.49 25.24
N PRO A 183 -14.03 11.46 25.03
CA PRO A 183 -14.86 12.55 25.44
C PRO A 183 -14.66 12.78 26.94
N VAL A 184 -14.30 14.01 27.30
CA VAL A 184 -14.15 14.41 28.69
C VAL A 184 -15.53 14.26 29.33
N SER A 185 -15.68 13.27 30.23
CA SER A 185 -16.89 13.13 31.04
C SER A 185 -17.01 14.35 31.93
N VAL A 186 -17.92 15.25 31.59
CA VAL A 186 -18.28 16.37 32.47
C VAL A 186 -19.06 15.75 33.64
N PRO A 187 -18.58 15.88 34.89
CA PRO A 187 -19.31 15.39 36.02
C PRO A 187 -20.68 16.10 36.11
N PRO A 188 -21.76 15.41 36.56
CA PRO A 188 -23.06 16.04 36.71
C PRO A 188 -22.97 17.18 37.71
N PRO A 189 -23.76 18.25 37.54
CA PRO A 189 -23.79 19.37 38.48
C PRO A 189 -24.16 18.87 39.89
N VAL A 190 -23.39 19.27 40.88
CA VAL A 190 -23.63 18.97 42.28
C VAL A 190 -24.98 19.60 42.66
N ALA A 191 -25.94 18.78 43.07
CA ALA A 191 -27.21 19.26 43.55
C ALA A 191 -27.00 20.12 44.80
N ASP A 192 -27.40 21.38 44.72
CA ASP A 192 -27.40 22.32 45.88
C ASP A 192 -28.45 21.89 46.92
N THR A 193 -28.01 21.27 47.99
CA THR A 193 -28.82 20.90 49.13
C THR A 193 -28.89 22.06 50.14
N SER A 194 -29.34 23.20 49.68
CA SER A 194 -29.74 24.28 50.63
C SER A 194 -31.13 23.99 51.19
N SER A 195 -31.22 23.29 52.30
CA SER A 195 -32.44 23.18 53.09
C SER A 195 -32.71 24.52 53.80
N PRO A 196 -33.92 25.06 53.75
CA PRO A 196 -34.28 26.23 54.53
C PRO A 196 -34.50 25.81 56.00
N VAL A 197 -33.71 26.46 56.88
CA VAL A 197 -33.91 26.40 58.32
C VAL A 197 -35.15 27.24 58.66
N ARG A 198 -36.09 26.59 59.36
CA ARG A 198 -37.17 27.30 60.07
C ARG A 198 -36.72 27.71 61.44
#